data_4dc0dde7af3ac47421182068aa2dad3f
#
_entry.id   4dc0dde7af3ac47421182068aa2dad3f
#
_cell.length_a   1.000
_cell.length_b   1.000
_cell.length_c   1.000
_cell.angle_alpha   90.00
_cell.angle_beta   90.00
_cell.angle_gamma   90.00
#
_symmetry.space_group_name_H-M   'P 1'
#
loop_
_entity.id
_entity.type
_entity.pdbx_description
1 polymer ?
#
loop_
_entity_poly.entity_id
_entity_poly.type
_entity_poly.pdbx_seq_one_letter_code
_entity_poly.pdbx_strand_id
1 'polypeptide(L)'
;MDELSQAEKLTVVVLDHAMFLHTQIGPGIAESVYEELLFDRLTQAGLKVDRQQPVNLVFESKTYQNAFRYDLLVESLLLIELKSLEVMGPVHIKQVQTYIRLMNLPIGLLLNFGCETLKQGIRKIYNKQWNP
;
A
#
# COMPACT_ATOMS: atom_id res chain seq x y z
N MET A 1 -17.49 -13.76 3.84
CA MET A 1 -16.27 -13.27 4.51
C MET A 1 -16.34 -11.76 4.54
N ASP A 2 -16.10 -11.16 5.69
CA ASP A 2 -16.15 -9.71 5.81
C ASP A 2 -14.91 -9.05 5.16
N GLU A 3 -15.00 -7.73 4.98
CA GLU A 3 -13.94 -6.98 4.32
C GLU A 3 -12.61 -7.00 5.09
N LEU A 4 -12.66 -6.97 6.42
CA LEU A 4 -11.44 -7.02 7.22
C LEU A 4 -10.72 -8.36 7.03
N SER A 5 -11.44 -9.46 7.07
CA SER A 5 -10.87 -10.79 6.85
C SER A 5 -10.30 -10.93 5.43
N GLN A 6 -10.98 -10.37 4.44
CA GLN A 6 -10.48 -10.34 3.06
C GLN A 6 -9.20 -9.53 2.96
N ALA A 7 -9.14 -8.36 3.60
CA ALA A 7 -7.94 -7.52 3.61
C ALA A 7 -6.77 -8.23 4.28
N GLU A 8 -7.03 -8.98 5.37
CA GLU A 8 -6.00 -9.78 6.03
C GLU A 8 -5.42 -10.85 5.10
N LYS A 9 -6.28 -11.54 4.35
CA LYS A 9 -5.83 -12.56 3.39
C LYS A 9 -5.04 -11.94 2.25
N LEU A 10 -5.48 -10.80 1.75
CA LEU A 10 -4.76 -10.07 0.71
C LEU A 10 -3.38 -9.63 1.21
N THR A 11 -3.28 -9.22 2.46
CA THR A 11 -2.01 -8.83 3.07
C THR A 11 -0.99 -9.97 2.97
N VAL A 12 -1.40 -11.20 3.31
CA VAL A 12 -0.51 -12.37 3.22
C VAL A 12 -0.03 -12.57 1.79
N VAL A 13 -0.94 -12.53 0.82
CA VAL A 13 -0.60 -12.73 -0.60
C VAL A 13 0.36 -11.64 -1.08
N VAL A 14 0.07 -10.38 -0.77
CA VAL A 14 0.91 -9.25 -1.18
C VAL A 14 2.30 -9.37 -0.57
N LEU A 15 2.40 -9.68 0.72
CA LEU A 15 3.69 -9.81 1.38
C LEU A 15 4.52 -10.94 0.81
N ASP A 16 3.91 -12.08 0.47
CA ASP A 16 4.62 -13.18 -0.17
C ASP A 16 5.26 -12.75 -1.50
N HIS A 17 4.51 -12.03 -2.33
CA HIS A 17 5.04 -11.52 -3.60
C HIS A 17 6.11 -10.46 -3.39
N ALA A 18 5.89 -9.55 -2.46
CA ALA A 18 6.85 -8.47 -2.18
C ALA A 18 8.17 -9.03 -1.64
N MET A 19 8.09 -10.00 -0.73
CA MET A 19 9.29 -10.63 -0.16
C MET A 19 10.06 -11.41 -1.22
N PHE A 20 9.36 -12.11 -2.11
CA PHE A 20 9.99 -12.79 -3.23
C PHE A 20 10.77 -11.79 -4.10
N LEU A 21 10.14 -10.68 -4.46
CA LEU A 21 10.78 -9.65 -5.28
C LEU A 21 12.03 -9.09 -4.60
N HIS A 22 11.93 -8.75 -3.33
CA HIS A 22 13.06 -8.18 -2.61
C HIS A 22 14.22 -9.17 -2.49
N THR A 23 13.90 -10.45 -2.28
CA THR A 23 14.92 -11.50 -2.22
C THR A 23 15.66 -11.64 -3.55
N GLN A 24 14.94 -11.53 -4.66
CA GLN A 24 15.53 -11.69 -6.00
C GLN A 24 16.33 -10.47 -6.43
N ILE A 25 15.88 -9.27 -6.07
CA ILE A 25 16.40 -8.01 -6.61
C ILE A 25 17.26 -7.27 -5.60
N GLY A 26 16.90 -7.32 -4.32
CA GLY A 26 17.57 -6.57 -3.26
C GLY A 26 17.14 -5.11 -3.18
N PRO A 27 17.76 -4.34 -2.26
CA PRO A 27 17.53 -2.91 -2.14
C PRO A 27 18.31 -2.12 -3.18
N GLY A 28 18.00 -0.83 -3.31
CA GLY A 28 18.87 0.12 -4.01
C GLY A 28 18.39 0.59 -5.38
N ILE A 29 17.27 0.10 -5.88
CA ILE A 29 16.71 0.63 -7.12
C ILE A 29 15.54 1.56 -6.85
N ALA A 30 15.08 2.23 -7.89
CA ALA A 30 14.04 3.25 -7.76
C ALA A 30 12.71 2.68 -7.28
N GLU A 31 12.02 3.46 -6.45
CA GLU A 31 10.69 3.12 -5.92
C GLU A 31 9.71 2.74 -7.03
N SER A 32 9.71 3.48 -8.13
CA SER A 32 8.80 3.23 -9.26
C SER A 32 9.01 1.87 -9.91
N VAL A 33 10.23 1.34 -9.87
CA VAL A 33 10.54 0.02 -10.42
C VAL A 33 9.95 -1.08 -9.54
N TYR A 34 10.12 -0.98 -8.22
CA TYR A 34 9.49 -1.93 -7.30
C TYR A 34 7.98 -1.91 -7.41
N GLU A 35 7.39 -0.72 -7.57
CA GLU A 35 5.95 -0.59 -7.74
C GLU A 35 5.46 -1.32 -8.99
N GLU A 36 6.15 -1.12 -10.11
CA GLU A 36 5.80 -1.79 -11.37
C GLU A 36 5.93 -3.30 -11.26
N LEU A 37 7.03 -3.77 -10.67
CA LEU A 37 7.27 -5.21 -10.47
C LEU A 37 6.18 -5.84 -9.60
N LEU A 38 5.81 -5.20 -8.51
CA LEU A 38 4.78 -5.71 -7.62
C LEU A 38 3.41 -5.67 -8.30
N PHE A 39 3.11 -4.58 -8.99
CA PHE A 39 1.88 -4.45 -9.79
C PHE A 39 1.73 -5.60 -10.77
N ASP A 40 2.79 -5.89 -11.54
CA ASP A 40 2.77 -6.95 -12.54
C ASP A 40 2.55 -8.32 -11.90
N ARG A 41 3.24 -8.61 -10.80
CA ARG A 41 3.10 -9.90 -10.11
C ARG A 41 1.70 -10.10 -9.55
N LEU A 42 1.15 -9.09 -8.89
CA LEU A 42 -0.18 -9.19 -8.31
C LEU A 42 -1.26 -9.34 -9.40
N THR A 43 -1.11 -8.60 -10.50
CA THR A 43 -2.01 -8.69 -11.63
C THR A 43 -1.97 -10.08 -12.27
N GLN A 44 -0.77 -10.62 -12.46
CA GLN A 44 -0.58 -11.98 -13.00
C GLN A 44 -1.14 -13.04 -12.06
N ALA A 45 -1.19 -12.78 -10.77
CA ALA A 45 -1.79 -13.68 -9.79
C ALA A 45 -3.33 -13.62 -9.79
N GLY A 46 -3.91 -12.79 -10.65
CA GLY A 46 -5.37 -12.70 -10.82
C GLY A 46 -6.03 -11.66 -9.95
N LEU A 47 -5.26 -10.79 -9.28
CA LEU A 47 -5.82 -9.73 -8.45
C LEU A 47 -6.11 -8.48 -9.25
N LYS A 48 -7.19 -7.79 -8.90
CA LYS A 48 -7.48 -6.46 -9.45
C LYS A 48 -6.63 -5.45 -8.69
N VAL A 49 -5.78 -4.72 -9.41
CA VAL A 49 -4.90 -3.72 -8.82
C VAL A 49 -5.06 -2.40 -9.55
N ASP A 50 -5.40 -1.35 -8.82
CA ASP A 50 -5.39 0.01 -9.34
C ASP A 50 -4.05 0.64 -8.97
N ARG A 51 -3.46 1.37 -9.90
CA ARG A 51 -2.13 1.97 -9.72
C ARG A 51 -2.19 3.47 -9.93
N GLN A 52 -1.59 4.22 -9.02
CA GLN A 52 -1.39 5.67 -9.15
C GLN A 52 -2.67 6.44 -9.49
N GLN A 53 -3.75 6.14 -8.76
CA GLN A 53 -5.01 6.83 -8.99
C GLN A 53 -5.17 8.01 -8.02
N PRO A 54 -5.66 9.15 -8.53
CA PRO A 54 -5.93 10.29 -7.67
C PRO A 54 -7.19 10.07 -6.84
N VAL A 55 -7.21 10.63 -5.64
CA VAL A 55 -8.35 10.58 -4.73
C VAL A 55 -8.80 12.00 -4.42
N ASN A 56 -10.11 12.23 -4.52
CA ASN A 56 -10.72 13.51 -4.16
C ASN A 56 -11.03 13.52 -2.66
N LEU A 57 -10.95 14.68 -2.05
CA LEU A 57 -11.34 14.89 -0.66
C LEU A 57 -12.60 15.72 -0.61
N VAL A 58 -13.61 15.23 0.13
CA VAL A 58 -14.81 16.01 0.41
C VAL A 58 -14.74 16.47 1.86
N PHE A 59 -14.78 17.80 2.06
CA PHE A 59 -14.72 18.37 3.40
C PHE A 59 -15.64 19.59 3.47
N GLU A 60 -16.54 19.59 4.45
CA GLU A 60 -17.52 20.65 4.62
C GLU A 60 -18.29 20.95 3.33
N SER A 61 -18.79 19.89 2.68
CA SER A 61 -19.59 19.93 1.45
C SER A 61 -18.84 20.45 0.21
N LYS A 62 -17.52 20.63 0.30
CA LYS A 62 -16.69 21.02 -0.84
C LYS A 62 -15.82 19.86 -1.27
N THR A 63 -15.70 19.66 -2.58
CA THR A 63 -14.81 18.65 -3.15
C THR A 63 -13.49 19.27 -3.57
N TYR A 64 -12.41 18.71 -3.06
CA TYR A 64 -11.05 19.08 -3.43
C TYR A 64 -10.53 18.00 -4.38
N GLN A 65 -10.31 18.38 -5.63
CA GLN A 65 -9.90 17.45 -6.68
C GLN A 65 -8.45 17.02 -6.47
N ASN A 66 -8.18 15.74 -6.68
CA ASN A 66 -6.83 15.19 -6.66
C ASN A 66 -6.05 15.56 -5.39
N ALA A 67 -6.70 15.38 -4.24
CA ALA A 67 -6.11 15.75 -2.95
C ALA A 67 -4.87 14.92 -2.64
N PHE A 68 -4.85 13.65 -3.08
CA PHE A 68 -3.68 12.79 -2.97
C PHE A 68 -3.75 11.68 -4.02
N ARG A 69 -2.67 10.93 -4.13
CA ARG A 69 -2.55 9.79 -5.05
C ARG A 69 -1.89 8.65 -4.31
N TYR A 70 -2.52 7.47 -4.35
CA TYR A 70 -1.93 6.28 -3.75
C TYR A 70 -1.08 5.52 -4.77
N ASP A 71 -0.20 4.63 -4.29
CA ASP A 71 0.62 3.80 -5.17
C ASP A 71 -0.18 2.64 -5.76
N LEU A 72 -0.66 1.72 -4.91
CA LEU A 72 -1.44 0.56 -5.34
C LEU A 72 -2.66 0.38 -4.44
N LEU A 73 -3.76 -0.07 -5.03
CA LEU A 73 -4.96 -0.47 -4.30
C LEU A 73 -5.38 -1.84 -4.81
N VAL A 74 -5.37 -2.84 -3.94
CA VAL A 74 -5.64 -4.23 -4.28
C VAL A 74 -7.08 -4.58 -3.92
N GLU A 75 -7.83 -5.06 -4.92
CA GLU A 75 -9.23 -5.49 -4.78
C GLU A 75 -10.12 -4.41 -4.15
N SER A 76 -9.82 -3.15 -4.37
CA SER A 76 -10.50 -2.00 -3.79
C SER A 76 -10.55 -2.03 -2.25
N LEU A 77 -9.62 -2.73 -1.63
CA LEU A 77 -9.70 -3.05 -0.20
C LEU A 77 -8.40 -2.85 0.57
N LEU A 78 -7.25 -3.13 -0.05
CA LEU A 78 -5.95 -3.05 0.61
C LEU A 78 -5.08 -2.01 -0.07
N LEU A 79 -4.73 -0.97 0.69
CA LEU A 79 -3.83 0.08 0.21
C LEU A 79 -2.38 -0.37 0.38
N ILE A 80 -1.56 -0.13 -0.63
CA ILE A 80 -0.11 -0.37 -0.55
C ILE A 80 0.63 0.90 -0.93
N GLU A 81 1.50 1.35 -0.04
CA GLU A 81 2.45 2.43 -0.31
C GLU A 81 3.86 1.86 -0.31
N LEU A 82 4.62 2.15 -1.35
CA LEU A 82 5.98 1.68 -1.48
C LEU A 82 6.96 2.82 -1.26
N LYS A 83 8.08 2.50 -0.64
CA LYS A 83 9.21 3.40 -0.47
C LYS A 83 10.49 2.66 -0.83
N SER A 84 11.52 3.42 -1.18
CA SER A 84 12.87 2.90 -1.38
C SER A 84 13.84 3.86 -0.69
N LEU A 85 13.83 3.81 0.64
CA LEU A 85 14.53 4.76 1.50
C LEU A 85 15.55 4.03 2.37
N GLU A 86 16.68 4.67 2.61
CA GLU A 86 17.68 4.16 3.55
C GLU A 86 17.11 4.12 4.97
N VAL A 87 16.40 5.17 5.36
CA VAL A 87 15.73 5.28 6.66
C VAL A 87 14.29 5.74 6.46
N MET A 88 13.34 4.99 7.03
CA MET A 88 11.94 5.32 6.96
C MET A 88 11.51 6.08 8.22
N GLY A 89 10.90 7.26 8.03
CA GLY A 89 10.46 8.10 9.14
C GLY A 89 8.99 7.92 9.50
N PRO A 90 8.57 8.46 10.67
CA PRO A 90 7.17 8.39 11.11
C PRO A 90 6.18 9.04 10.16
N VAL A 91 6.62 10.02 9.36
CA VAL A 91 5.77 10.73 8.41
C VAL A 91 5.13 9.78 7.39
N HIS A 92 5.84 8.73 7.01
CA HIS A 92 5.33 7.76 6.02
C HIS A 92 4.21 6.90 6.59
N ILE A 93 4.31 6.53 7.88
CA ILE A 93 3.25 5.80 8.57
C ILE A 93 2.01 6.69 8.71
N LYS A 94 2.20 7.95 9.09
CA LYS A 94 1.11 8.92 9.22
C LYS A 94 0.39 9.14 7.89
N GLN A 95 1.13 9.16 6.80
CA GLN A 95 0.55 9.30 5.46
C GLN A 95 -0.40 8.14 5.15
N VAL A 96 0.03 6.91 5.41
CA VAL A 96 -0.81 5.72 5.17
C VAL A 96 -2.04 5.76 6.08
N GLN A 97 -1.87 6.12 7.35
CA GLN A 97 -3.00 6.27 8.28
C GLN A 97 -4.04 7.25 7.75
N THR A 98 -3.59 8.38 7.23
CA THR A 98 -4.48 9.39 6.67
C THR A 98 -5.22 8.86 5.44
N TYR A 99 -4.50 8.21 4.53
CA TYR A 99 -5.08 7.69 3.30
C TYR A 99 -6.15 6.64 3.57
N ILE A 100 -5.86 5.64 4.42
CA ILE A 100 -6.84 4.59 4.70
C ILE A 100 -8.06 5.13 5.46
N ARG A 101 -7.87 6.14 6.29
CA ARG A 101 -8.99 6.80 6.97
C ARG A 101 -9.88 7.53 5.97
N LEU A 102 -9.31 8.34 5.09
CA LEU A 102 -10.06 9.12 4.11
C LEU A 102 -10.75 8.25 3.07
N MET A 103 -10.15 7.11 2.74
CA MET A 103 -10.70 6.15 1.78
C MET A 103 -11.60 5.10 2.45
N ASN A 104 -11.69 5.10 3.76
CA ASN A 104 -12.41 4.12 4.57
C ASN A 104 -12.01 2.67 4.21
N LEU A 105 -10.70 2.42 4.22
CA LEU A 105 -10.14 1.10 3.99
C LEU A 105 -9.71 0.50 5.33
N PRO A 106 -9.83 -0.83 5.51
CA PRO A 106 -9.50 -1.45 6.80
C PRO A 106 -8.00 -1.54 7.09
N ILE A 107 -7.16 -1.74 6.08
CA ILE A 107 -5.73 -1.97 6.24
C ILE A 107 -4.94 -1.23 5.16
N GLY A 108 -3.79 -0.69 5.56
CA GLY A 108 -2.77 -0.20 4.64
C GLY A 108 -1.43 -0.86 4.91
N LEU A 109 -0.67 -1.12 3.87
CA LEU A 109 0.68 -1.64 3.95
C LEU A 109 1.66 -0.57 3.51
N LEU A 110 2.69 -0.38 4.30
CA LEU A 110 3.85 0.43 3.94
C LEU A 110 5.03 -0.52 3.75
N LEU A 111 5.57 -0.56 2.54
CA LEU A 111 6.65 -1.47 2.17
C LEU A 111 7.88 -0.66 1.76
N ASN A 112 8.92 -0.69 2.57
CA ASN A 112 10.18 -0.02 2.25
C ASN A 112 11.18 -1.02 1.68
N PHE A 113 11.36 -0.99 0.37
CA PHE A 113 12.31 -1.85 -0.35
C PHE A 113 13.76 -1.41 -0.19
N GLY A 114 14.00 -0.25 0.43
CA GLY A 114 15.35 0.26 0.66
C GLY A 114 16.07 -0.40 1.84
N CYS A 115 15.37 -1.18 2.66
CA CYS A 115 15.98 -1.93 3.75
C CYS A 115 16.77 -3.12 3.23
N GLU A 116 17.74 -3.59 4.02
CA GLU A 116 18.54 -4.77 3.67
C GLU A 116 17.65 -6.00 3.45
N THR A 117 16.67 -6.21 4.34
CA THR A 117 15.62 -7.20 4.16
C THR A 117 14.27 -6.50 4.14
N LEU A 118 13.32 -7.01 3.37
CA LEU A 118 12.01 -6.39 3.32
C LEU A 118 11.30 -6.46 4.67
N LYS A 119 11.52 -7.53 5.44
CA LYS A 119 10.91 -7.69 6.76
C LYS A 119 11.14 -6.46 7.66
N GLN A 120 12.31 -5.85 7.57
CA GLN A 120 12.63 -4.64 8.33
C GLN A 120 11.79 -3.44 7.90
N GLY A 121 11.35 -3.43 6.65
CA GLY A 121 10.62 -2.31 6.05
C GLY A 121 9.12 -2.49 5.93
N ILE A 122 8.56 -3.55 6.53
CA ILE A 122 7.12 -3.80 6.49
C ILE A 122 6.44 -3.12 7.68
N ARG A 123 5.38 -2.35 7.38
CA ARG A 123 4.47 -1.82 8.41
C ARG A 123 3.05 -2.09 7.97
N LYS A 124 2.32 -2.87 8.78
CA LYS A 124 0.90 -3.11 8.57
C LYS A 124 0.13 -2.17 9.48
N ILE A 125 -0.75 -1.37 8.88
CA ILE A 125 -1.44 -0.29 9.57
C ILE A 125 -2.93 -0.55 9.50
N TYR A 126 -3.57 -0.65 10.67
CA TYR A 126 -5.01 -0.83 10.77
C TYR A 126 -5.71 0.52 10.87
N ASN A 127 -6.82 0.65 10.18
CA ASN A 127 -7.66 1.83 10.30
C ASN A 127 -8.56 1.68 11.54
N LYS A 128 -8.21 2.38 12.61
CA LYS A 128 -8.97 2.33 13.88
C LYS A 128 -10.35 2.98 13.76
N GLN A 129 -10.58 3.76 12.70
CA GLN A 129 -11.85 4.43 12.43
C GLN A 129 -12.60 3.78 11.27
N TRP A 130 -12.19 2.57 10.86
CA TRP A 130 -12.82 1.87 9.75
C TRP A 130 -14.28 1.55 10.09
N ASN A 131 -15.16 1.86 9.13
CA ASN A 131 -16.59 1.64 9.25
C ASN A 131 -17.07 0.85 8.03
N PRO A 132 -17.27 -0.46 8.19
CA PRO A 132 -17.70 -1.31 7.08
C PRO A 132 -19.08 -0.99 6.54
#